data_9b93df1b1dccfa1a3feb47ebc59b0172
#
_entry.id   9b93df1b1dccfa1a3feb47ebc59b0172
#
_cell.length_a   1.000
_cell.length_b   1.000
_cell.length_c   1.000
_cell.angle_alpha   90.00
_cell.angle_beta   90.00
_cell.angle_gamma   90.00
#
_symmetry.space_group_name_H-M   'P 1'
#
loop_
_entity.id
_entity.type
_entity.pdbx_description
1 polymer ?
#
loop_
_entity_poly.entity_id
_entity_poly.type
_entity_poly.pdbx_seq_one_letter_code
_entity_poly.pdbx_strand_id
1 'polypeptide(L)'
;SMPDGYYNEILELICNKLDLNYKYVDCNVTDALEKLKSGQIDLVFGISKTPDREKEYEFTDHYLNNDNFAIYTNKNIKNGDLKALNGLKMGFLKGEENNEWILRLLKDKGINVKPIDVSNYPEDEEYLYNNKVDFVVENTRSNINYENKNIKKIFEFSSGPVYIVSRKGNEKLIEGIDSVLGELEEDEEQKDTNLYSKYFNNYLEKFKNEKLLIGIFLIIILAFIYKKRKNKIFAIRTKRKIRDYMKNDKYILYYQPIVDPKTNRVKGFESLLRLNKDGKILTPYSFIREIEDNNMSLEVSLWLLKKVILDYRIIKDYDMVKGRDFYISLNVSFKEIENPKFLRSLMKIAKDYKIDDCNICLEIVEKFGMEDIGRIQSAIRIIKEYGFLIAIDDFGVEYSNLDLLNKIDSDIVKLDKYFADNLDKSIINEKTVEFISEICIIANRTIVFEGIEEQYQVDIVKAFPYEKIYIQGYFYSKPVDIETLKDFKFKDS
;
A
#
# COMPACT_ATOMS: atom_id res chain seq x y z
N SER A 1 -13.92 41.41 -21.72
CA SER A 1 -13.49 40.05 -22.13
C SER A 1 -14.55 39.52 -23.08
N MET A 2 -14.12 38.93 -24.18
CA MET A 2 -15.06 38.27 -25.11
C MET A 2 -15.72 37.10 -24.35
N PRO A 3 -17.03 36.90 -24.49
CA PRO A 3 -17.69 35.74 -23.94
C PRO A 3 -17.14 34.47 -24.62
N ASP A 4 -16.83 33.47 -23.85
CA ASP A 4 -16.39 32.16 -24.33
C ASP A 4 -17.59 31.24 -24.44
N GLY A 5 -17.68 30.40 -25.49
CA GLY A 5 -18.76 29.46 -25.62
C GLY A 5 -19.26 29.19 -27.06
N TYR A 6 -20.20 28.25 -27.17
CA TYR A 6 -20.74 27.76 -28.43
C TYR A 6 -21.28 28.87 -29.39
N TYR A 7 -22.07 29.81 -28.90
CA TYR A 7 -22.62 30.89 -29.70
C TYR A 7 -21.56 31.89 -30.17
N ASN A 8 -20.48 32.05 -29.37
CA ASN A 8 -19.38 32.91 -29.78
C ASN A 8 -18.59 32.28 -30.93
N GLU A 9 -18.31 30.99 -30.88
CA GLU A 9 -17.56 30.31 -31.93
C GLU A 9 -18.37 30.28 -33.25
N ILE A 10 -19.71 30.10 -33.19
CA ILE A 10 -20.60 30.21 -34.34
C ILE A 10 -20.58 31.65 -34.89
N LEU A 11 -20.67 32.68 -34.04
CA LEU A 11 -20.61 34.08 -34.48
C LEU A 11 -19.28 34.39 -35.18
N GLU A 12 -18.17 33.94 -34.65
CA GLU A 12 -16.86 34.11 -35.27
C GLU A 12 -16.78 33.43 -36.65
N LEU A 13 -17.32 32.24 -36.79
CA LEU A 13 -17.39 31.53 -38.07
C LEU A 13 -18.25 32.25 -39.09
N ILE A 14 -19.42 32.76 -38.69
CA ILE A 14 -20.33 33.54 -39.55
C ILE A 14 -19.62 34.85 -39.99
N CYS A 15 -19.06 35.57 -39.04
CA CYS A 15 -18.40 36.85 -39.35
C CYS A 15 -17.15 36.67 -40.24
N ASN A 16 -16.36 35.63 -40.04
CA ASN A 16 -15.24 35.32 -40.90
C ASN A 16 -15.64 34.92 -42.33
N LYS A 17 -16.74 34.15 -42.49
CA LYS A 17 -17.22 33.75 -43.82
C LYS A 17 -17.88 34.89 -44.59
N LEU A 18 -18.56 35.75 -43.87
CA LEU A 18 -19.30 36.87 -44.50
C LEU A 18 -18.52 38.21 -44.52
N ASP A 19 -17.27 38.22 -44.06
CA ASP A 19 -16.42 39.39 -43.92
C ASP A 19 -17.09 40.51 -43.10
N LEU A 20 -17.67 40.14 -41.96
CA LEU A 20 -18.40 41.02 -41.06
C LEU A 20 -17.56 41.33 -39.79
N ASN A 21 -17.67 42.57 -39.33
CA ASN A 21 -17.17 42.96 -38.02
C ASN A 21 -18.31 42.99 -37.00
N TYR A 22 -18.05 42.55 -35.78
CA TYR A 22 -19.03 42.49 -34.73
C TYR A 22 -18.63 43.17 -33.45
N LYS A 23 -19.60 43.58 -32.66
CA LYS A 23 -19.44 44.12 -31.31
C LYS A 23 -20.56 43.54 -30.44
N TYR A 24 -20.15 43.06 -29.25
CA TYR A 24 -21.12 42.60 -28.26
C TYR A 24 -21.81 43.76 -27.53
N VAL A 25 -23.12 43.58 -27.32
CA VAL A 25 -23.93 44.43 -26.49
C VAL A 25 -24.49 43.60 -25.37
N ASP A 26 -24.09 43.87 -24.14
CA ASP A 26 -24.59 43.13 -22.96
C ASP A 26 -25.98 43.61 -22.59
N CYS A 27 -26.97 42.70 -22.61
CA CYS A 27 -28.35 43.00 -22.26
C CYS A 27 -29.12 41.65 -22.01
N ASN A 28 -30.22 41.76 -21.27
CA ASN A 28 -31.13 40.60 -21.12
C ASN A 28 -31.95 40.37 -22.41
N VAL A 29 -32.66 39.21 -22.49
CA VAL A 29 -33.38 38.80 -23.67
C VAL A 29 -34.46 39.80 -24.07
N THR A 30 -35.22 40.37 -23.13
CA THR A 30 -36.28 41.35 -23.41
C THR A 30 -35.68 42.65 -24.00
N ASP A 31 -34.66 43.18 -23.38
CA ASP A 31 -33.95 44.37 -23.85
C ASP A 31 -33.26 44.11 -25.18
N ALA A 32 -32.76 42.90 -25.42
CA ALA A 32 -32.16 42.51 -26.69
C ALA A 32 -33.19 42.56 -27.82
N LEU A 33 -34.37 42.01 -27.64
CA LEU A 33 -35.43 42.04 -28.63
C LEU A 33 -35.93 43.46 -28.90
N GLU A 34 -36.05 44.31 -27.87
CA GLU A 34 -36.42 45.71 -28.06
C GLU A 34 -35.30 46.51 -28.81
N LYS A 35 -34.06 46.33 -28.47
CA LYS A 35 -32.92 46.90 -29.18
C LYS A 35 -32.79 46.43 -30.60
N LEU A 36 -33.10 45.15 -30.86
CA LEU A 36 -33.15 44.56 -32.18
C LEU A 36 -34.24 45.26 -33.03
N LYS A 37 -35.43 45.44 -32.50
CA LYS A 37 -36.57 46.10 -33.13
C LYS A 37 -36.28 47.57 -33.45
N SER A 38 -35.61 48.26 -32.54
CA SER A 38 -35.18 49.66 -32.69
C SER A 38 -33.95 49.84 -33.61
N GLY A 39 -33.28 48.77 -33.98
CA GLY A 39 -32.09 48.81 -34.83
C GLY A 39 -30.82 49.24 -34.11
N GLN A 40 -30.82 49.18 -32.77
CA GLN A 40 -29.61 49.44 -31.95
C GLN A 40 -28.64 48.25 -31.96
N ILE A 41 -29.15 47.04 -32.20
CA ILE A 41 -28.38 45.80 -32.44
C ILE A 41 -28.89 45.12 -33.70
N ASP A 42 -28.08 44.29 -34.33
CA ASP A 42 -28.39 43.65 -35.60
C ASP A 42 -28.81 42.20 -35.49
N LEU A 43 -28.30 41.48 -34.49
CA LEU A 43 -28.51 40.03 -34.30
C LEU A 43 -28.72 39.71 -32.83
N VAL A 44 -29.56 38.70 -32.58
CA VAL A 44 -29.73 38.01 -31.32
C VAL A 44 -29.68 36.52 -31.53
N PHE A 45 -28.94 35.81 -30.69
CA PHE A 45 -28.78 34.35 -30.77
C PHE A 45 -29.63 33.65 -29.71
N GLY A 46 -30.08 32.43 -30.03
CA GLY A 46 -30.74 31.58 -29.04
C GLY A 46 -32.20 31.94 -28.80
N ILE A 47 -32.93 32.43 -29.81
CA ILE A 47 -34.32 32.83 -29.69
C ILE A 47 -35.25 31.72 -30.21
N SER A 48 -36.20 31.30 -29.40
CA SER A 48 -37.28 30.38 -29.80
C SER A 48 -38.23 31.06 -30.80
N LYS A 49 -38.57 30.33 -31.87
CA LYS A 49 -39.45 30.79 -32.93
C LYS A 49 -40.91 30.64 -32.47
N THR A 50 -41.64 31.73 -32.37
CA THR A 50 -43.07 31.75 -32.02
C THR A 50 -43.85 32.55 -33.05
N PRO A 51 -45.15 32.28 -33.27
CA PRO A 51 -45.94 33.00 -34.28
C PRO A 51 -46.00 34.51 -34.10
N ASP A 52 -45.87 35.01 -32.85
CA ASP A 52 -45.87 36.44 -32.58
C ASP A 52 -44.48 37.06 -32.86
N ARG A 53 -43.44 36.34 -32.56
CA ARG A 53 -42.05 36.79 -32.86
C ARG A 53 -41.77 36.76 -34.37
N GLU A 54 -42.31 35.83 -35.13
CA GLU A 54 -42.19 35.77 -36.59
C GLU A 54 -42.78 36.99 -37.30
N LYS A 55 -43.80 37.60 -36.70
CA LYS A 55 -44.41 38.83 -37.25
C LYS A 55 -43.46 40.04 -37.11
N GLU A 56 -42.59 40.03 -36.10
CA GLU A 56 -41.79 41.18 -35.73
C GLU A 56 -40.31 41.05 -36.14
N TYR A 57 -39.79 39.82 -36.26
CA TYR A 57 -38.40 39.54 -36.52
C TYR A 57 -38.21 38.59 -37.71
N GLU A 58 -37.00 38.65 -38.34
CA GLU A 58 -36.54 37.66 -39.30
C GLU A 58 -35.75 36.56 -38.59
N PHE A 59 -36.03 35.30 -38.89
CA PHE A 59 -35.40 34.14 -38.32
C PHE A 59 -34.58 33.41 -39.37
N THR A 60 -33.45 32.79 -38.97
CA THR A 60 -32.78 31.80 -39.81
C THR A 60 -33.69 30.60 -40.02
N ASP A 61 -33.55 29.85 -41.13
CA ASP A 61 -34.24 28.59 -41.37
C ASP A 61 -33.54 27.45 -40.65
N HIS A 62 -32.19 27.46 -40.60
CA HIS A 62 -31.42 26.52 -39.80
C HIS A 62 -31.37 26.94 -38.33
N TYR A 63 -31.61 25.99 -37.44
CA TYR A 63 -31.57 26.25 -36.00
C TYR A 63 -30.14 26.08 -35.44
N LEU A 64 -29.86 26.76 -34.35
CA LEU A 64 -28.57 26.65 -33.68
C LEU A 64 -28.45 25.34 -32.88
N ASN A 65 -29.46 25.03 -32.11
CA ASN A 65 -29.54 23.87 -31.24
C ASN A 65 -30.94 23.70 -30.64
N ASN A 66 -31.20 22.54 -30.04
CA ASN A 66 -32.40 22.34 -29.21
C ASN A 66 -32.06 22.68 -27.76
N ASP A 67 -32.88 23.55 -27.18
CA ASP A 67 -32.74 23.90 -25.76
C ASP A 67 -33.58 22.99 -24.89
N ASN A 68 -32.95 22.51 -23.83
CA ASN A 68 -33.58 21.75 -22.76
C ASN A 68 -33.55 22.55 -21.47
N PHE A 69 -34.68 22.60 -20.81
CA PHE A 69 -34.84 23.28 -19.53
C PHE A 69 -35.24 22.29 -18.44
N ALA A 70 -34.95 22.63 -17.21
CA ALA A 70 -35.33 21.82 -16.06
C ALA A 70 -35.81 22.67 -14.91
N ILE A 71 -36.67 22.10 -14.09
CA ILE A 71 -37.03 22.66 -12.80
C ILE A 71 -36.03 22.19 -11.73
N TYR A 72 -35.40 23.16 -11.08
CA TYR A 72 -34.52 22.94 -9.97
C TYR A 72 -35.11 23.46 -8.67
N THR A 73 -34.99 22.69 -7.60
CA THR A 73 -35.59 23.04 -6.30
C THR A 73 -34.67 22.72 -5.13
N ASN A 74 -34.74 23.53 -4.07
CA ASN A 74 -34.13 23.28 -2.77
C ASN A 74 -35.02 22.47 -1.81
N LYS A 75 -36.22 22.05 -2.27
CA LYS A 75 -37.17 21.27 -1.48
C LYS A 75 -37.01 19.77 -1.71
N ASN A 76 -37.45 18.98 -0.75
CA ASN A 76 -37.41 17.53 -0.88
C ASN A 76 -38.60 16.98 -1.69
N ILE A 77 -38.60 17.27 -3.00
CA ILE A 77 -39.65 16.85 -3.95
C ILE A 77 -39.11 15.66 -4.75
N LYS A 78 -39.96 14.67 -5.03
CA LYS A 78 -39.61 13.52 -5.89
C LYS A 78 -39.51 13.95 -7.33
N ASN A 79 -38.61 13.33 -8.10
CA ASN A 79 -38.50 13.56 -9.54
C ASN A 79 -39.85 13.28 -10.23
N GLY A 80 -40.32 14.21 -11.06
CA GLY A 80 -41.59 14.14 -11.78
C GLY A 80 -42.84 14.55 -10.97
N ASP A 81 -42.73 14.83 -9.67
CA ASP A 81 -43.87 15.23 -8.83
C ASP A 81 -44.13 16.74 -8.91
N LEU A 82 -44.71 17.17 -10.03
CA LEU A 82 -45.09 18.56 -10.23
C LEU A 82 -46.18 19.03 -9.27
N LYS A 83 -47.05 18.15 -8.72
CA LYS A 83 -48.10 18.51 -7.78
C LYS A 83 -47.51 19.08 -6.46
N ALA A 84 -46.37 18.63 -6.06
CA ALA A 84 -45.68 19.13 -4.88
C ALA A 84 -45.20 20.59 -5.01
N LEU A 85 -45.22 21.19 -6.20
CA LEU A 85 -44.94 22.61 -6.41
C LEU A 85 -46.09 23.53 -6.02
N ASN A 86 -47.30 23.00 -5.73
CA ASN A 86 -48.45 23.81 -5.44
C ASN A 86 -48.22 24.70 -4.21
N GLY A 87 -48.46 25.98 -4.37
CA GLY A 87 -48.27 27.02 -3.31
C GLY A 87 -46.84 27.52 -3.13
N LEU A 88 -45.85 26.90 -3.85
CA LEU A 88 -44.46 27.28 -3.75
C LEU A 88 -44.14 28.56 -4.55
N LYS A 89 -43.01 29.20 -4.17
CA LYS A 89 -42.48 30.38 -4.86
C LYS A 89 -41.58 29.95 -6.02
N MET A 90 -41.88 30.46 -7.21
CA MET A 90 -41.09 30.29 -8.43
C MET A 90 -40.28 31.51 -8.73
N GLY A 91 -38.98 31.38 -8.94
CA GLY A 91 -38.19 32.41 -9.63
C GLY A 91 -38.71 32.60 -11.04
N PHE A 92 -39.06 33.84 -11.41
CA PHE A 92 -39.73 34.14 -12.66
C PHE A 92 -38.97 35.24 -13.41
N LEU A 93 -38.31 34.86 -14.46
CA LEU A 93 -37.65 35.79 -15.37
C LEU A 93 -38.68 36.24 -16.45
N LYS A 94 -39.14 37.48 -16.29
CA LYS A 94 -40.16 38.03 -17.15
C LYS A 94 -39.65 38.13 -18.61
N GLY A 95 -40.48 37.67 -19.56
CA GLY A 95 -40.14 37.66 -21.00
C GLY A 95 -39.33 36.43 -21.42
N GLU A 96 -38.99 35.55 -20.49
CA GLU A 96 -38.41 34.25 -20.79
C GLU A 96 -39.52 33.23 -21.08
N GLU A 97 -39.61 32.78 -22.35
CA GLU A 97 -40.70 31.92 -22.84
C GLU A 97 -40.86 30.61 -22.05
N ASN A 98 -39.72 30.03 -21.62
CA ASN A 98 -39.72 28.79 -20.84
C ASN A 98 -40.31 28.97 -19.45
N ASN A 99 -40.06 30.10 -18.82
CA ASN A 99 -40.68 30.47 -17.54
C ASN A 99 -42.18 30.66 -17.67
N GLU A 100 -42.59 31.34 -18.72
CA GLU A 100 -44.03 31.52 -19.02
C GLU A 100 -44.71 30.21 -19.42
N TRP A 101 -44.02 29.34 -20.18
CA TRP A 101 -44.55 28.04 -20.56
C TRP A 101 -44.76 27.15 -19.32
N ILE A 102 -43.79 27.06 -18.42
CA ILE A 102 -43.92 26.28 -17.17
C ILE A 102 -45.06 26.84 -16.32
N LEU A 103 -45.17 28.16 -16.21
CA LEU A 103 -46.24 28.77 -15.44
C LEU A 103 -47.64 28.39 -16.01
N ARG A 104 -47.77 28.44 -17.32
CA ARG A 104 -49.02 27.98 -18.01
C ARG A 104 -49.27 26.49 -17.78
N LEU A 105 -48.24 25.64 -17.97
CA LEU A 105 -48.35 24.19 -17.77
C LEU A 105 -48.81 23.84 -16.34
N LEU A 106 -48.24 24.49 -15.33
CA LEU A 106 -48.61 24.27 -13.94
C LEU A 106 -50.01 24.69 -13.67
N LYS A 107 -50.44 25.85 -14.19
CA LYS A 107 -51.80 26.38 -14.08
C LYS A 107 -52.80 25.45 -14.72
N ASP A 108 -52.53 24.93 -15.92
CA ASP A 108 -53.43 24.00 -16.64
C ASP A 108 -53.57 22.66 -15.89
N LYS A 109 -52.57 22.29 -15.10
CA LYS A 109 -52.62 21.11 -14.21
C LYS A 109 -53.22 21.40 -12.83
N GLY A 110 -53.75 22.61 -12.64
CA GLY A 110 -54.35 23.03 -11.37
C GLY A 110 -53.33 23.27 -10.24
N ILE A 111 -52.09 23.51 -10.58
CA ILE A 111 -50.97 23.77 -9.65
C ILE A 111 -50.77 25.30 -9.60
N ASN A 112 -51.04 25.91 -8.46
CA ASN A 112 -50.89 27.36 -8.29
C ASN A 112 -49.56 27.64 -7.62
N VAL A 113 -48.66 28.33 -8.29
CA VAL A 113 -47.36 28.76 -7.80
C VAL A 113 -47.34 30.29 -7.63
N LYS A 114 -46.41 30.80 -6.85
CA LYS A 114 -46.23 32.25 -6.61
C LYS A 114 -45.00 32.73 -7.36
N PRO A 115 -45.14 33.35 -8.55
CA PRO A 115 -44.01 33.93 -9.25
C PRO A 115 -43.40 35.07 -8.45
N ILE A 116 -42.08 35.12 -8.38
CA ILE A 116 -41.25 36.16 -7.80
C ILE A 116 -40.35 36.67 -8.91
N ASP A 117 -40.51 37.91 -9.31
CA ASP A 117 -39.74 38.51 -10.41
C ASP A 117 -38.24 38.55 -10.07
N VAL A 118 -37.45 38.12 -11.01
CA VAL A 118 -35.98 38.18 -11.05
C VAL A 118 -35.51 38.88 -12.30
N SER A 119 -34.35 39.50 -12.26
CA SER A 119 -33.82 40.32 -13.38
C SER A 119 -32.97 39.50 -14.36
N ASN A 120 -32.38 38.43 -13.93
CA ASN A 120 -31.51 37.55 -14.72
C ASN A 120 -31.34 36.18 -14.07
N TYR A 121 -30.76 35.23 -14.81
CA TYR A 121 -30.51 33.86 -14.30
C TYR A 121 -29.59 33.80 -13.08
N PRO A 122 -28.47 34.57 -12.96
CA PRO A 122 -27.67 34.59 -11.74
C PRO A 122 -28.45 35.01 -10.50
N GLU A 123 -29.39 35.96 -10.62
CA GLU A 123 -30.25 36.40 -9.51
C GLU A 123 -31.27 35.31 -9.12
N ASP A 124 -31.81 34.59 -10.11
CA ASP A 124 -32.71 33.46 -9.91
C ASP A 124 -32.05 32.35 -9.10
N GLU A 125 -30.79 32.02 -9.46
CA GLU A 125 -29.95 31.10 -8.74
C GLU A 125 -29.67 31.56 -7.30
N GLU A 126 -29.27 32.82 -7.12
CA GLU A 126 -29.05 33.42 -5.79
C GLU A 126 -30.28 33.34 -4.92
N TYR A 127 -31.46 33.62 -5.48
CA TYR A 127 -32.75 33.58 -4.76
C TYR A 127 -33.09 32.14 -4.34
N LEU A 128 -32.76 31.13 -5.18
CA LEU A 128 -32.93 29.72 -4.84
C LEU A 128 -31.99 29.30 -3.69
N TYR A 129 -30.74 29.72 -3.72
CA TYR A 129 -29.75 29.40 -2.66
C TYR A 129 -30.12 30.07 -1.33
N ASN A 130 -30.63 31.28 -1.37
CA ASN A 130 -31.00 32.04 -0.19
C ASN A 130 -32.42 31.74 0.30
N ASN A 131 -33.10 30.73 -0.27
CA ASN A 131 -34.48 30.35 0.04
C ASN A 131 -35.50 31.50 -0.13
N LYS A 132 -35.24 32.49 -0.97
CA LYS A 132 -36.18 33.53 -1.37
C LYS A 132 -37.24 32.97 -2.31
N VAL A 133 -36.84 32.02 -3.18
CA VAL A 133 -37.70 31.17 -4.04
C VAL A 133 -37.52 29.69 -3.68
N ASP A 134 -38.50 28.87 -4.04
CA ASP A 134 -38.50 27.43 -3.74
C ASP A 134 -38.05 26.58 -4.93
N PHE A 135 -38.21 27.11 -6.15
CA PHE A 135 -37.74 26.48 -7.38
C PHE A 135 -37.54 27.51 -8.48
N VAL A 136 -36.73 27.13 -9.46
CA VAL A 136 -36.39 27.94 -10.65
C VAL A 136 -36.51 27.05 -11.92
N VAL A 137 -36.62 27.70 -13.09
CA VAL A 137 -36.57 27.04 -14.39
C VAL A 137 -35.32 27.52 -15.13
N GLU A 138 -34.40 26.61 -15.33
CA GLU A 138 -33.10 26.91 -15.90
C GLU A 138 -32.77 25.98 -17.07
N ASN A 139 -31.91 26.47 -17.97
CA ASN A 139 -31.38 25.67 -19.05
C ASN A 139 -30.50 24.55 -18.44
N THR A 140 -30.67 23.30 -18.91
CA THR A 140 -29.90 22.14 -18.40
C THR A 140 -28.41 22.19 -18.70
N ARG A 141 -27.99 23.13 -19.56
CA ARG A 141 -26.59 23.39 -19.96
C ARG A 141 -25.93 24.53 -19.18
N SER A 142 -26.70 25.19 -18.28
CA SER A 142 -26.09 26.22 -17.42
C SER A 142 -25.00 25.58 -16.58
N ASN A 143 -23.83 26.26 -16.44
CA ASN A 143 -22.69 25.77 -15.66
C ASN A 143 -22.94 25.82 -14.14
N ILE A 144 -24.17 25.83 -13.73
CA ILE A 144 -24.59 25.94 -12.34
C ILE A 144 -24.37 24.60 -11.65
N ASN A 145 -23.49 24.59 -10.66
CA ASN A 145 -23.20 23.39 -9.88
C ASN A 145 -24.24 23.18 -8.78
N TYR A 146 -25.42 22.71 -9.17
CA TYR A 146 -26.51 22.44 -8.23
C TYR A 146 -26.21 21.30 -7.25
N GLU A 147 -25.33 20.36 -7.61
CA GLU A 147 -25.04 19.17 -6.79
C GLU A 147 -24.43 19.49 -5.42
N ASN A 148 -23.65 20.58 -5.33
CA ASN A 148 -22.96 20.96 -4.10
C ASN A 148 -23.83 21.71 -3.06
N LYS A 149 -25.10 22.02 -3.33
CA LYS A 149 -25.91 22.91 -2.50
C LYS A 149 -27.31 22.35 -2.13
N ASN A 150 -27.48 21.03 -2.12
CA ASN A 150 -28.80 20.40 -1.87
C ASN A 150 -29.91 20.81 -2.83
N ILE A 151 -29.59 21.32 -4.00
CA ILE A 151 -30.53 21.64 -5.07
C ILE A 151 -30.59 20.43 -6.00
N LYS A 152 -31.79 20.06 -6.40
CA LYS A 152 -32.02 18.91 -7.27
C LYS A 152 -32.93 19.25 -8.45
N LYS A 153 -32.66 18.62 -9.57
CA LYS A 153 -33.52 18.62 -10.77
C LYS A 153 -34.68 17.68 -10.52
N ILE A 154 -35.92 18.16 -10.72
CA ILE A 154 -37.14 17.36 -10.53
C ILE A 154 -37.99 17.16 -11.79
N PHE A 155 -37.77 17.95 -12.84
CA PHE A 155 -38.46 17.84 -14.10
C PHE A 155 -37.60 18.43 -15.20
N GLU A 156 -37.59 17.81 -16.36
CA GLU A 156 -36.86 18.27 -17.55
C GLU A 156 -37.80 18.26 -18.78
N PHE A 157 -37.64 19.26 -19.62
CA PHE A 157 -38.43 19.39 -20.86
C PHE A 157 -37.62 20.05 -21.96
N SER A 158 -37.96 19.78 -23.23
CA SER A 158 -37.36 20.45 -24.38
C SER A 158 -38.26 21.64 -24.76
N SER A 159 -37.66 22.80 -24.96
CA SER A 159 -38.36 23.99 -25.45
C SER A 159 -38.40 24.05 -26.97
N GLY A 160 -37.69 23.14 -27.62
CA GLY A 160 -37.56 23.11 -29.08
C GLY A 160 -36.31 23.85 -29.60
N PRO A 161 -36.25 24.03 -30.93
CA PRO A 161 -35.12 24.67 -31.58
C PRO A 161 -35.06 26.17 -31.31
N VAL A 162 -33.82 26.69 -31.20
CA VAL A 162 -33.51 28.10 -31.10
C VAL A 162 -32.71 28.58 -32.31
N TYR A 163 -32.91 29.84 -32.69
CA TYR A 163 -32.45 30.42 -33.94
C TYR A 163 -31.66 31.71 -33.74
N ILE A 164 -31.02 32.18 -34.80
CA ILE A 164 -30.53 33.56 -34.89
C ILE A 164 -31.62 34.42 -35.44
N VAL A 165 -31.81 35.61 -34.88
CA VAL A 165 -32.84 36.55 -35.33
C VAL A 165 -32.26 37.92 -35.61
N SER A 166 -32.90 38.60 -36.60
CA SER A 166 -32.63 40.00 -36.94
C SER A 166 -33.98 40.77 -36.99
N ARG A 167 -33.90 42.07 -37.11
CA ARG A 167 -35.08 42.90 -37.31
C ARG A 167 -35.67 42.67 -38.72
N LYS A 168 -36.96 42.95 -38.89
CA LYS A 168 -37.60 42.99 -40.22
C LYS A 168 -36.87 43.91 -41.16
N GLY A 169 -36.70 43.51 -42.41
CA GLY A 169 -35.98 44.25 -43.46
C GLY A 169 -34.48 43.89 -43.56
N ASN A 170 -33.98 42.93 -42.74
CA ASN A 170 -32.60 42.45 -42.82
C ASN A 170 -32.51 41.04 -43.45
N GLU A 171 -33.45 40.69 -44.39
CA GLU A 171 -33.55 39.36 -45.03
C GLU A 171 -32.21 38.91 -45.61
N LYS A 172 -31.47 39.80 -46.31
CA LYS A 172 -30.13 39.49 -46.89
C LYS A 172 -29.10 39.07 -45.89
N LEU A 173 -29.11 39.69 -44.67
CA LEU A 173 -28.21 39.30 -43.60
C LEU A 173 -28.58 37.90 -43.08
N ILE A 174 -29.85 37.64 -42.85
CA ILE A 174 -30.34 36.37 -42.38
C ILE A 174 -30.11 35.27 -43.42
N GLU A 175 -30.36 35.49 -44.70
CA GLU A 175 -30.05 34.56 -45.80
C GLU A 175 -28.53 34.22 -45.85
N GLY A 176 -27.68 35.23 -45.69
CA GLY A 176 -26.23 34.98 -45.62
C GLY A 176 -25.82 34.12 -44.44
N ILE A 177 -26.36 34.46 -43.26
CA ILE A 177 -26.11 33.68 -42.03
C ILE A 177 -26.61 32.25 -42.18
N ASP A 178 -27.81 32.08 -42.73
CA ASP A 178 -28.46 30.80 -42.92
C ASP A 178 -27.68 29.90 -43.88
N SER A 179 -27.13 30.46 -44.96
CA SER A 179 -26.23 29.74 -45.86
C SER A 179 -24.99 29.20 -45.12
N VAL A 180 -24.40 29.99 -44.22
CA VAL A 180 -23.26 29.57 -43.43
C VAL A 180 -23.63 28.46 -42.43
N LEU A 181 -24.82 28.54 -41.80
CA LEU A 181 -25.31 27.50 -40.89
C LEU A 181 -25.57 26.20 -41.64
N GLY A 182 -26.19 26.24 -42.87
CA GLY A 182 -26.35 25.09 -43.71
C GLY A 182 -25.05 24.38 -44.09
N GLU A 183 -24.03 25.15 -44.49
CA GLU A 183 -22.69 24.60 -44.76
C GLU A 183 -22.07 23.95 -43.56
N LEU A 184 -22.23 24.54 -42.36
CA LEU A 184 -21.75 23.95 -41.11
C LEU A 184 -22.45 22.63 -40.78
N GLU A 185 -23.76 22.54 -41.01
CA GLU A 185 -24.52 21.32 -40.77
C GLU A 185 -24.08 20.19 -41.75
N GLU A 186 -23.86 20.49 -43.02
CA GLU A 186 -23.30 19.53 -43.98
C GLU A 186 -21.88 19.08 -43.66
N ASP A 187 -21.00 19.99 -43.22
CA ASP A 187 -19.63 19.72 -42.83
C ASP A 187 -19.56 18.85 -41.53
N GLU A 188 -20.47 19.08 -40.60
CA GLU A 188 -20.57 18.30 -39.35
C GLU A 188 -21.03 16.86 -39.60
N GLU A 189 -21.98 16.63 -40.54
CA GLU A 189 -22.40 15.29 -40.94
C GLU A 189 -21.30 14.50 -41.63
N GLN A 190 -20.41 15.17 -42.39
CA GLN A 190 -19.34 14.51 -43.16
C GLN A 190 -18.09 14.19 -42.32
N LYS A 191 -17.77 14.96 -41.28
CA LYS A 191 -16.47 14.89 -40.57
C LYS A 191 -16.50 14.26 -39.19
N ASP A 192 -17.68 13.85 -38.69
CA ASP A 192 -17.81 13.38 -37.30
C ASP A 192 -17.27 14.37 -36.26
N THR A 193 -17.00 15.64 -36.65
CA THR A 193 -16.50 16.73 -35.82
C THR A 193 -17.55 17.78 -35.61
N ASN A 194 -18.47 17.50 -34.71
CA ASN A 194 -19.61 18.38 -34.44
C ASN A 194 -19.17 19.46 -33.40
N LEU A 195 -19.23 20.75 -33.83
CA LEU A 195 -18.97 21.89 -32.95
C LEU A 195 -19.88 21.84 -31.71
N TYR A 196 -21.11 21.39 -31.89
CA TYR A 196 -22.05 21.10 -30.82
C TYR A 196 -21.49 20.05 -29.83
N SER A 197 -20.87 18.98 -30.35
CA SER A 197 -20.31 17.91 -29.52
C SER A 197 -19.12 18.38 -28.66
N LYS A 198 -18.31 19.34 -29.15
CA LYS A 198 -17.20 19.93 -28.41
C LYS A 198 -17.67 20.59 -27.10
N TYR A 199 -18.82 21.25 -27.12
CA TYR A 199 -19.32 21.99 -25.95
C TYR A 199 -20.31 21.17 -25.11
N PHE A 200 -21.06 20.23 -25.72
CA PHE A 200 -22.18 19.57 -25.08
C PHE A 200 -22.05 18.05 -24.89
N ASN A 201 -21.18 17.36 -25.66
CA ASN A 201 -20.97 15.92 -25.52
C ASN A 201 -19.86 15.52 -24.51
N ASN A 202 -19.08 16.46 -24.02
CA ASN A 202 -18.07 16.22 -22.98
C ASN A 202 -18.64 15.56 -21.71
N TYR A 203 -19.93 15.70 -21.48
CA TYR A 203 -20.62 15.07 -20.34
C TYR A 203 -20.71 13.55 -20.48
N LEU A 204 -21.02 13.04 -21.66
CA LEU A 204 -21.12 11.60 -21.93
C LEU A 204 -19.76 10.91 -21.99
N GLU A 205 -18.73 11.56 -22.52
CA GLU A 205 -17.35 11.06 -22.48
C GLU A 205 -16.79 11.05 -21.07
N LYS A 206 -17.08 12.06 -20.26
CA LYS A 206 -16.67 12.11 -18.87
C LYS A 206 -17.26 10.95 -18.06
N PHE A 207 -18.56 10.63 -18.25
CA PHE A 207 -19.19 9.44 -17.64
C PHE A 207 -18.63 8.11 -18.17
N LYS A 208 -18.25 8.04 -19.43
CA LYS A 208 -17.64 6.84 -20.01
C LYS A 208 -16.25 6.59 -19.43
N ASN A 209 -15.47 7.64 -19.27
CA ASN A 209 -14.14 7.61 -18.65
C ASN A 209 -14.20 7.32 -17.15
N GLU A 210 -15.17 7.86 -16.41
CA GLU A 210 -15.38 7.54 -14.99
C GLU A 210 -15.74 6.06 -14.76
N LYS A 211 -16.63 5.49 -15.58
CA LYS A 211 -16.95 4.05 -15.53
C LYS A 211 -15.75 3.18 -15.86
N LEU A 212 -14.92 3.59 -16.82
CA LEU A 212 -13.69 2.90 -17.17
C LEU A 212 -12.68 2.96 -15.99
N LEU A 213 -12.51 4.13 -15.37
CA LEU A 213 -11.65 4.30 -14.20
C LEU A 213 -12.12 3.46 -13.01
N ILE A 214 -13.43 3.42 -12.74
CA ILE A 214 -14.02 2.56 -11.71
C ILE A 214 -13.76 1.08 -12.04
N GLY A 215 -13.92 0.68 -13.29
CA GLY A 215 -13.61 -0.68 -13.75
C GLY A 215 -12.16 -1.07 -13.53
N ILE A 216 -11.22 -0.19 -13.90
CA ILE A 216 -9.77 -0.39 -13.67
C ILE A 216 -9.48 -0.49 -12.17
N PHE A 217 -10.06 0.39 -11.35
CA PHE A 217 -9.90 0.38 -9.91
C PHE A 217 -10.40 -0.92 -9.26
N LEU A 218 -11.56 -1.43 -9.71
CA LEU A 218 -12.08 -2.72 -9.25
C LEU A 218 -11.16 -3.89 -9.66
N ILE A 219 -10.60 -3.88 -10.86
CA ILE A 219 -9.63 -4.89 -11.31
C ILE A 219 -8.38 -4.87 -10.44
N ILE A 220 -7.85 -3.67 -10.10
CA ILE A 220 -6.69 -3.52 -9.22
C ILE A 220 -7.00 -4.09 -7.82
N ILE A 221 -8.17 -3.79 -7.26
CA ILE A 221 -8.62 -4.33 -5.96
C ILE A 221 -8.71 -5.86 -6.02
N LEU A 222 -9.33 -6.42 -7.06
CA LEU A 222 -9.45 -7.87 -7.23
C LEU A 222 -8.08 -8.55 -7.39
N ALA A 223 -7.17 -7.93 -8.15
CA ALA A 223 -5.80 -8.41 -8.30
C ALA A 223 -5.04 -8.37 -6.96
N PHE A 224 -5.23 -7.31 -6.16
CA PHE A 224 -4.64 -7.20 -4.83
C PHE A 224 -5.19 -8.28 -3.86
N ILE A 225 -6.51 -8.49 -3.85
CA ILE A 225 -7.16 -9.53 -3.05
C ILE A 225 -6.66 -10.92 -3.48
N TYR A 226 -6.57 -11.17 -4.79
CA TYR A 226 -6.06 -12.43 -5.35
C TYR A 226 -4.61 -12.67 -4.91
N LYS A 227 -3.73 -11.66 -5.05
CA LYS A 227 -2.33 -11.73 -4.61
C LYS A 227 -2.22 -12.04 -3.11
N LYS A 228 -3.01 -11.35 -2.28
CA LYS A 228 -3.05 -11.57 -0.82
C LYS A 228 -3.53 -12.98 -0.46
N ARG A 229 -4.57 -13.48 -1.13
CA ARG A 229 -5.07 -14.86 -0.95
C ARG A 229 -4.03 -15.89 -1.39
N LYS A 230 -3.41 -15.70 -2.55
CA LYS A 230 -2.35 -16.58 -3.07
C LYS A 230 -1.18 -16.67 -2.09
N ASN A 231 -0.69 -15.53 -1.60
CA ASN A 231 0.38 -15.49 -0.60
C ASN A 231 0.00 -16.19 0.71
N LYS A 232 -1.23 -16.01 1.19
CA LYS A 232 -1.74 -16.69 2.38
C LYS A 232 -1.79 -18.22 2.20
N ILE A 233 -2.27 -18.68 1.06
CA ILE A 233 -2.31 -20.12 0.74
C ILE A 233 -0.89 -20.68 0.64
N PHE A 234 0.02 -19.95 -0.02
CA PHE A 234 1.42 -20.34 -0.11
C PHE A 234 2.06 -20.47 1.28
N ALA A 235 1.90 -19.45 2.14
CA ALA A 235 2.41 -19.50 3.51
C ALA A 235 1.85 -20.68 4.32
N ILE A 236 0.56 -21.01 4.18
CA ILE A 236 -0.04 -22.18 4.86
C ILE A 236 0.58 -23.48 4.35
N ARG A 237 0.79 -23.61 3.03
CA ARG A 237 1.44 -24.79 2.45
C ARG A 237 2.89 -24.93 2.93
N THR A 238 3.63 -23.84 2.95
CA THR A 238 5.01 -23.82 3.44
C THR A 238 5.10 -24.19 4.91
N LYS A 239 4.24 -23.66 5.77
CA LYS A 239 4.18 -24.06 7.20
C LYS A 239 3.87 -25.53 7.38
N ARG A 240 2.96 -26.09 6.58
CA ARG A 240 2.67 -27.54 6.59
C ARG A 240 3.88 -28.35 6.18
N LYS A 241 4.58 -27.94 5.12
CA LYS A 241 5.81 -28.59 4.64
C LYS A 241 6.90 -28.57 5.71
N ILE A 242 7.12 -27.43 6.41
CA ILE A 242 8.11 -27.31 7.48
C ILE A 242 7.76 -28.27 8.63
N ARG A 243 6.48 -28.33 9.06
CA ARG A 243 6.04 -29.27 10.09
C ARG A 243 6.19 -30.73 9.65
N ASP A 244 5.93 -31.03 8.40
CA ASP A 244 6.12 -32.35 7.83
C ASP A 244 7.61 -32.74 7.83
N TYR A 245 8.51 -31.80 7.53
CA TYR A 245 9.95 -32.03 7.61
C TYR A 245 10.42 -32.32 9.06
N MET A 246 9.86 -31.61 10.06
CA MET A 246 10.13 -31.91 11.47
C MET A 246 9.59 -33.28 11.90
N LYS A 247 8.39 -33.66 11.43
CA LYS A 247 7.71 -34.90 11.82
C LYS A 247 8.34 -36.15 11.21
N ASN A 248 8.86 -36.02 9.95
CA ASN A 248 9.37 -37.15 9.17
C ASN A 248 10.91 -37.20 9.13
N ASP A 249 11.57 -36.63 10.15
CA ASP A 249 13.03 -36.61 10.31
C ASP A 249 13.78 -36.15 9.01
N LYS A 250 13.16 -35.22 8.25
CA LYS A 250 13.83 -34.56 7.13
C LYS A 250 14.81 -33.50 7.63
N TYR A 251 14.43 -32.80 8.72
CA TYR A 251 15.38 -32.00 9.49
C TYR A 251 16.16 -32.93 10.40
N ILE A 252 17.50 -32.85 10.33
CA ILE A 252 18.44 -33.65 11.08
C ILE A 252 19.47 -32.73 11.74
N LEU A 253 20.12 -33.20 12.78
CA LEU A 253 21.18 -32.48 13.44
C LEU A 253 22.54 -33.07 13.10
N TYR A 254 23.47 -32.20 12.79
CA TYR A 254 24.89 -32.49 12.72
C TYR A 254 25.56 -31.86 13.93
N TYR A 255 26.62 -32.46 14.40
CA TYR A 255 27.36 -32.08 15.59
C TYR A 255 28.80 -31.76 15.23
N GLN A 256 29.30 -30.60 15.68
CA GLN A 256 30.71 -30.23 15.54
C GLN A 256 31.35 -30.18 16.91
N PRO A 257 32.45 -30.91 17.17
CA PRO A 257 33.07 -30.96 18.46
C PRO A 257 33.76 -29.65 18.83
N ILE A 258 33.66 -29.26 20.08
CA ILE A 258 34.37 -28.17 20.75
C ILE A 258 35.37 -28.83 21.70
N VAL A 259 36.65 -28.57 21.50
CA VAL A 259 37.77 -29.32 22.11
C VAL A 259 38.65 -28.43 22.94
N ASP A 260 39.08 -28.93 24.06
CA ASP A 260 40.15 -28.35 24.85
C ASP A 260 41.52 -28.66 24.18
N PRO A 261 42.24 -27.68 23.64
CA PRO A 261 43.45 -27.90 22.90
C PRO A 261 44.59 -28.41 23.74
N LYS A 262 44.55 -28.19 25.08
CA LYS A 262 45.61 -28.63 26.02
C LYS A 262 45.53 -30.12 26.35
N THR A 263 44.29 -30.64 26.40
CA THR A 263 44.04 -32.02 26.81
C THR A 263 43.52 -32.91 25.69
N ASN A 264 43.22 -32.35 24.52
CA ASN A 264 42.55 -33.00 23.38
C ASN A 264 41.23 -33.66 23.79
N ARG A 265 40.52 -33.11 24.77
CA ARG A 265 39.24 -33.64 25.25
C ARG A 265 38.07 -32.80 24.73
N VAL A 266 37.01 -33.48 24.33
CA VAL A 266 35.72 -32.81 23.98
C VAL A 266 35.15 -32.16 25.23
N LYS A 267 34.72 -30.90 25.09
CA LYS A 267 34.05 -30.07 26.08
C LYS A 267 32.63 -29.74 25.69
N GLY A 268 32.32 -29.81 24.41
CA GLY A 268 30.99 -29.57 23.93
C GLY A 268 30.82 -29.94 22.45
N PHE A 269 29.60 -29.76 21.98
CA PHE A 269 29.25 -29.90 20.57
C PHE A 269 28.33 -28.75 20.18
N GLU A 270 28.57 -28.15 19.03
CA GLU A 270 27.56 -27.30 18.41
C GLU A 270 26.60 -28.15 17.57
N SER A 271 25.31 -28.01 17.81
CA SER A 271 24.26 -28.67 17.02
C SER A 271 23.86 -27.81 15.82
N LEU A 272 24.04 -28.33 14.66
CA LEU A 272 23.86 -27.64 13.40
C LEU A 272 22.72 -28.29 12.58
N LEU A 273 21.65 -27.54 12.36
CA LEU A 273 20.51 -27.99 11.58
C LEU A 273 20.91 -28.30 10.14
N ARG A 274 20.42 -29.43 9.61
CA ARG A 274 20.55 -29.84 8.21
C ARG A 274 19.21 -30.28 7.68
N LEU A 275 19.01 -30.18 6.38
CA LEU A 275 17.82 -30.70 5.71
C LEU A 275 18.24 -31.85 4.77
N ASN A 276 17.77 -33.06 5.06
CA ASN A 276 17.91 -34.20 4.15
C ASN A 276 16.76 -34.15 3.14
N LYS A 277 17.09 -33.73 1.93
CA LYS A 277 16.15 -33.70 0.81
C LYS A 277 16.57 -34.70 -0.23
N ASP A 278 15.85 -35.80 -0.31
CA ASP A 278 16.05 -36.89 -1.28
C ASP A 278 17.49 -37.44 -1.28
N GLY A 279 18.07 -37.62 -0.09
CA GLY A 279 19.44 -38.10 0.11
C GLY A 279 20.53 -37.01 0.03
N LYS A 280 20.17 -35.79 -0.35
CA LYS A 280 21.09 -34.64 -0.36
C LYS A 280 20.98 -33.86 0.94
N ILE A 281 22.09 -33.70 1.62
CA ILE A 281 22.17 -32.90 2.86
C ILE A 281 22.38 -31.42 2.51
N LEU A 282 21.45 -30.58 2.90
CA LEU A 282 21.46 -29.15 2.68
C LEU A 282 21.79 -28.40 3.97
N THR A 283 22.59 -27.32 3.85
CA THR A 283 22.92 -26.43 4.95
C THR A 283 21.82 -25.37 5.19
N PRO A 284 21.75 -24.74 6.37
CA PRO A 284 20.74 -23.73 6.70
C PRO A 284 20.61 -22.60 5.68
N TYR A 285 21.71 -22.17 5.09
CA TYR A 285 21.73 -21.11 4.07
C TYR A 285 20.69 -21.33 2.95
N SER A 286 20.39 -22.57 2.61
CA SER A 286 19.45 -22.91 1.53
C SER A 286 17.98 -22.94 1.92
N PHE A 287 17.64 -22.96 3.22
CA PHE A 287 16.25 -23.12 3.68
C PHE A 287 15.86 -22.26 4.89
N ILE A 288 16.82 -21.65 5.61
CA ILE A 288 16.53 -20.90 6.85
C ILE A 288 15.59 -19.73 6.59
N ARG A 289 15.75 -19.01 5.46
CA ARG A 289 14.86 -17.92 5.06
C ARG A 289 13.42 -18.37 4.89
N GLU A 290 13.19 -19.58 4.40
CA GLU A 290 11.83 -20.13 4.26
C GLU A 290 11.16 -20.29 5.63
N ILE A 291 11.92 -20.64 6.66
CA ILE A 291 11.46 -20.76 8.05
C ILE A 291 11.15 -19.37 8.64
N GLU A 292 12.08 -18.41 8.47
CA GLU A 292 11.98 -17.05 9.00
C GLU A 292 10.82 -16.28 8.35
N ASP A 293 10.75 -16.24 7.02
CA ASP A 293 9.72 -15.53 6.25
C ASP A 293 8.29 -16.02 6.56
N ASN A 294 8.18 -17.28 6.98
CA ASN A 294 6.91 -17.86 7.36
C ASN A 294 6.63 -17.84 8.88
N ASN A 295 7.47 -17.13 9.66
CA ASN A 295 7.35 -17.05 11.13
C ASN A 295 7.27 -18.44 11.79
N MET A 296 8.13 -19.37 11.38
CA MET A 296 8.22 -20.72 11.92
C MET A 296 9.44 -20.90 12.82
N SER A 297 10.32 -19.91 12.97
CA SER A 297 11.56 -19.99 13.75
C SER A 297 11.29 -20.50 15.16
N LEU A 298 10.37 -19.90 15.88
CA LEU A 298 10.01 -20.31 17.24
C LEU A 298 9.60 -21.79 17.34
N GLU A 299 8.79 -22.29 16.38
CA GLU A 299 8.32 -23.69 16.38
C GLU A 299 9.48 -24.63 16.07
N VAL A 300 10.37 -24.24 15.15
CA VAL A 300 11.56 -25.02 14.78
C VAL A 300 12.56 -25.05 15.93
N SER A 301 12.86 -23.91 16.57
CA SER A 301 13.82 -23.87 17.68
C SER A 301 13.36 -24.65 18.90
N LEU A 302 12.06 -24.65 19.23
CA LEU A 302 11.51 -25.49 20.28
C LEU A 302 11.53 -26.99 19.91
N TRP A 303 11.39 -27.31 18.64
CA TRP A 303 11.55 -28.69 18.16
C TRP A 303 13.03 -29.13 18.25
N LEU A 304 13.95 -28.26 17.81
CA LEU A 304 15.40 -28.48 17.92
C LEU A 304 15.82 -28.69 19.37
N LEU A 305 15.36 -27.84 20.28
CA LEU A 305 15.68 -27.99 21.71
C LEU A 305 15.33 -29.39 22.23
N LYS A 306 14.14 -29.90 21.92
CA LYS A 306 13.73 -31.24 22.30
C LYS A 306 14.63 -32.33 21.70
N LYS A 307 14.98 -32.16 20.42
CA LYS A 307 15.87 -33.10 19.73
C LYS A 307 17.27 -33.10 20.35
N VAL A 308 17.83 -31.92 20.62
CA VAL A 308 19.15 -31.77 21.28
C VAL A 308 19.16 -32.42 22.66
N ILE A 309 18.11 -32.26 23.47
CA ILE A 309 18.02 -32.91 24.78
C ILE A 309 18.01 -34.45 24.67
N LEU A 310 17.30 -34.99 23.68
CA LEU A 310 17.27 -36.43 23.43
C LEU A 310 18.64 -36.92 22.95
N ASP A 311 19.24 -36.20 22.01
CA ASP A 311 20.55 -36.56 21.47
C ASP A 311 21.67 -36.39 22.50
N TYR A 312 21.58 -35.42 23.44
CA TYR A 312 22.49 -35.32 24.59
C TYR A 312 22.54 -36.62 25.41
N ARG A 313 21.37 -37.22 25.66
CA ARG A 313 21.25 -38.50 26.43
C ARG A 313 21.85 -39.69 25.71
N ILE A 314 21.91 -39.64 24.39
CA ILE A 314 22.57 -40.65 23.57
C ILE A 314 24.07 -40.42 23.57
N ILE A 315 24.49 -39.18 23.30
CA ILE A 315 25.91 -38.80 23.18
C ILE A 315 26.67 -38.95 24.48
N LYS A 316 26.04 -38.74 25.66
CA LYS A 316 26.71 -38.90 26.95
C LYS A 316 27.31 -40.29 27.19
N ASP A 317 26.83 -41.30 26.48
CA ASP A 317 27.34 -42.68 26.57
C ASP A 317 28.46 -42.98 25.56
N TYR A 318 28.80 -42.02 24.69
CA TYR A 318 29.88 -42.19 23.71
C TYR A 318 31.26 -42.05 24.39
N ASP A 319 32.20 -42.92 23.99
CA ASP A 319 33.52 -43.02 24.63
C ASP A 319 34.26 -41.70 24.79
N MET A 320 34.09 -40.79 23.80
CA MET A 320 34.76 -39.48 23.82
C MET A 320 34.34 -38.54 24.94
N VAL A 321 33.14 -38.76 25.53
CA VAL A 321 32.57 -37.88 26.58
C VAL A 321 32.11 -38.66 27.84
N LYS A 322 32.08 -40.00 27.78
CA LYS A 322 31.57 -40.85 28.86
C LYS A 322 32.22 -40.52 30.19
N GLY A 323 31.37 -40.27 31.19
CA GLY A 323 31.83 -39.91 32.54
C GLY A 323 32.49 -38.55 32.67
N ARG A 324 32.29 -37.66 31.71
CA ARG A 324 32.86 -36.30 31.69
C ARG A 324 31.74 -35.28 31.48
N ASP A 325 31.96 -34.07 31.96
CA ASP A 325 31.08 -32.92 31.68
C ASP A 325 31.34 -32.39 30.28
N PHE A 326 30.27 -32.26 29.54
CA PHE A 326 30.19 -31.64 28.22
C PHE A 326 28.87 -30.92 28.05
N TYR A 327 28.78 -30.03 27.08
CA TYR A 327 27.53 -29.36 26.73
C TYR A 327 27.19 -29.54 25.24
N ILE A 328 25.90 -29.35 24.90
CA ILE A 328 25.48 -29.23 23.49
C ILE A 328 24.83 -27.87 23.33
N SER A 329 25.32 -27.10 22.34
CA SER A 329 24.75 -25.80 22.02
C SER A 329 23.80 -25.85 20.83
N LEU A 330 22.86 -24.91 20.79
CA LEU A 330 21.97 -24.66 19.69
C LEU A 330 21.74 -23.15 19.49
N ASN A 331 21.63 -22.77 18.23
CA ASN A 331 21.43 -21.37 17.83
C ASN A 331 20.00 -20.92 18.11
N VAL A 332 19.84 -19.75 18.76
CA VAL A 332 18.55 -19.11 19.05
C VAL A 332 18.65 -17.62 18.79
N SER A 333 17.68 -17.04 18.12
CA SER A 333 17.69 -15.60 17.83
C SER A 333 17.23 -14.77 19.04
N PHE A 334 17.66 -13.52 19.12
CA PHE A 334 17.18 -12.56 20.12
C PHE A 334 15.65 -12.42 20.10
N LYS A 335 15.05 -12.36 18.91
CA LYS A 335 13.57 -12.29 18.75
C LYS A 335 12.85 -13.46 19.41
N GLU A 336 13.48 -14.63 19.49
CA GLU A 336 12.91 -15.78 20.16
C GLU A 336 13.05 -15.63 21.67
N ILE A 337 14.22 -15.20 22.16
CA ILE A 337 14.47 -14.99 23.59
C ILE A 337 13.54 -13.94 24.18
N GLU A 338 13.31 -12.84 23.47
CA GLU A 338 12.36 -11.79 23.89
C GLU A 338 10.88 -12.25 23.86
N ASN A 339 10.57 -13.35 23.18
CA ASN A 339 9.20 -13.78 23.01
C ASN A 339 8.68 -14.52 24.25
N PRO A 340 7.67 -13.99 24.96
CA PRO A 340 7.14 -14.65 26.16
C PRO A 340 6.55 -16.05 25.91
N LYS A 341 6.15 -16.35 24.65
CA LYS A 341 5.68 -17.71 24.30
C LYS A 341 6.85 -18.69 24.22
N PHE A 342 8.00 -18.24 23.69
CA PHE A 342 9.22 -19.03 23.65
C PHE A 342 9.66 -19.38 25.07
N LEU A 343 9.82 -18.38 25.94
CA LEU A 343 10.24 -18.58 27.33
C LEU A 343 9.33 -19.56 28.07
N ARG A 344 8.00 -19.37 28.00
CA ARG A 344 7.06 -20.32 28.62
C ARG A 344 7.21 -21.74 28.10
N SER A 345 7.40 -21.90 26.78
CA SER A 345 7.58 -23.20 26.17
C SER A 345 8.91 -23.83 26.54
N LEU A 346 9.98 -23.06 26.60
CA LEU A 346 11.30 -23.49 27.05
C LEU A 346 11.25 -23.98 28.49
N MET A 347 10.66 -23.19 29.40
CA MET A 347 10.47 -23.57 30.81
C MET A 347 9.68 -24.89 30.94
N LYS A 348 8.64 -25.07 30.13
CA LYS A 348 7.86 -26.31 30.08
C LYS A 348 8.71 -27.50 29.61
N ILE A 349 9.49 -27.32 28.54
CA ILE A 349 10.38 -28.34 28.00
C ILE A 349 11.45 -28.69 29.04
N ALA A 350 12.06 -27.70 29.71
CA ALA A 350 13.05 -27.92 30.75
C ALA A 350 12.51 -28.83 31.86
N LYS A 351 11.28 -28.60 32.32
CA LYS A 351 10.60 -29.47 33.33
C LYS A 351 10.24 -30.85 32.79
N ASP A 352 9.56 -30.88 31.62
CA ASP A 352 9.04 -32.11 31.03
C ASP A 352 10.18 -33.11 30.69
N TYR A 353 11.33 -32.55 30.26
CA TYR A 353 12.50 -33.33 29.86
C TYR A 353 13.60 -33.42 30.96
N LYS A 354 13.34 -32.91 32.17
CA LYS A 354 14.29 -32.94 33.30
C LYS A 354 15.69 -32.49 32.87
N ILE A 355 15.81 -31.20 32.51
CA ILE A 355 17.02 -30.68 31.89
C ILE A 355 18.21 -30.64 32.85
N ASP A 356 17.96 -30.71 34.18
CA ASP A 356 19.01 -30.69 35.23
C ASP A 356 20.08 -31.76 35.01
N ASP A 357 19.76 -32.83 34.25
CA ASP A 357 20.71 -33.90 33.89
C ASP A 357 21.45 -33.64 32.57
N CYS A 358 21.26 -32.47 31.97
CA CYS A 358 21.79 -32.12 30.65
C CYS A 358 22.35 -30.73 30.64
N ASN A 359 23.58 -30.56 30.11
CA ASN A 359 24.19 -29.24 29.90
C ASN A 359 23.81 -28.75 28.47
N ILE A 360 22.76 -27.97 28.36
CA ILE A 360 22.33 -27.37 27.10
C ILE A 360 22.66 -25.90 27.08
N CYS A 361 23.32 -25.44 26.01
CA CYS A 361 23.71 -24.05 25.81
C CYS A 361 22.85 -23.42 24.68
N LEU A 362 22.34 -22.21 24.93
CA LEU A 362 21.70 -21.41 23.89
C LEU A 362 22.72 -20.40 23.35
N GLU A 363 23.03 -20.52 22.06
CA GLU A 363 23.92 -19.60 21.35
C GLU A 363 23.12 -18.45 20.77
N ILE A 364 23.51 -17.22 21.09
CA ILE A 364 22.84 -15.99 20.70
C ILE A 364 23.80 -15.20 19.83
N VAL A 365 23.39 -14.96 18.57
CA VAL A 365 24.21 -14.22 17.60
C VAL A 365 24.27 -12.74 17.95
N GLU A 366 25.45 -12.11 17.82
CA GLU A 366 25.76 -10.70 18.17
C GLU A 366 24.90 -9.66 17.46
N LYS A 367 24.19 -9.97 16.36
CA LYS A 367 23.39 -9.02 15.54
C LYS A 367 22.26 -8.38 16.35
N PHE A 368 22.58 -7.28 17.00
CA PHE A 368 21.77 -6.60 18.00
C PHE A 368 21.28 -5.23 17.56
N GLY A 369 19.94 -5.05 17.54
CA GLY A 369 19.36 -3.72 17.62
C GLY A 369 19.06 -3.39 19.08
N MET A 370 19.76 -2.41 19.66
CA MET A 370 19.78 -2.08 21.09
C MET A 370 18.46 -1.52 21.68
N GLU A 371 17.28 -1.94 21.18
CA GLU A 371 16.04 -1.29 21.59
C GLU A 371 15.53 -1.68 22.99
N ASP A 372 15.82 -2.88 23.53
CA ASP A 372 15.36 -3.25 24.87
C ASP A 372 16.23 -4.28 25.61
N ILE A 373 17.45 -3.87 25.97
CA ILE A 373 18.41 -4.74 26.66
C ILE A 373 17.89 -5.27 28.01
N GLY A 374 17.06 -4.51 28.70
CA GLY A 374 16.49 -4.92 29.99
C GLY A 374 15.59 -6.14 29.91
N ARG A 375 14.83 -6.28 28.80
CA ARG A 375 14.00 -7.48 28.57
C ARG A 375 14.87 -8.70 28.32
N ILE A 376 15.93 -8.53 27.54
CA ILE A 376 16.86 -9.63 27.23
C ILE A 376 17.57 -10.09 28.49
N GLN A 377 18.08 -9.19 29.32
CA GLN A 377 18.70 -9.54 30.62
C GLN A 377 17.74 -10.33 31.50
N SER A 378 16.47 -9.90 31.56
CA SER A 378 15.44 -10.59 32.33
C SER A 378 15.15 -11.99 31.76
N ALA A 379 15.09 -12.13 30.45
CA ALA A 379 14.87 -13.41 29.77
C ALA A 379 16.06 -14.37 30.00
N ILE A 380 17.29 -13.89 29.85
CA ILE A 380 18.52 -14.68 30.09
C ILE A 380 18.58 -15.18 31.52
N ARG A 381 18.26 -14.33 32.51
CA ARG A 381 18.20 -14.74 33.90
C ARG A 381 17.22 -15.90 34.10
N ILE A 382 16.01 -15.79 33.56
CA ILE A 382 15.02 -16.88 33.61
C ILE A 382 15.56 -18.14 32.95
N ILE A 383 16.17 -18.05 31.78
CA ILE A 383 16.75 -19.19 31.05
C ILE A 383 17.80 -19.89 31.89
N LYS A 384 18.73 -19.14 32.54
CA LYS A 384 19.76 -19.67 33.43
C LYS A 384 19.18 -20.31 34.70
N GLU A 385 18.13 -19.72 35.30
CA GLU A 385 17.43 -20.29 36.46
C GLU A 385 16.82 -21.69 36.15
N TYR A 386 16.56 -21.98 34.85
CA TYR A 386 16.10 -23.29 34.40
C TYR A 386 17.23 -24.23 33.97
N GLY A 387 18.48 -23.89 34.23
CA GLY A 387 19.66 -24.78 34.04
C GLY A 387 20.28 -24.72 32.65
N PHE A 388 19.88 -23.75 31.79
CA PHE A 388 20.55 -23.56 30.51
C PHE A 388 21.83 -22.69 30.65
N LEU A 389 22.80 -23.00 29.81
CA LEU A 389 23.96 -22.13 29.58
C LEU A 389 23.64 -21.13 28.45
N ILE A 390 24.34 -20.00 28.46
CA ILE A 390 24.23 -18.96 27.43
C ILE A 390 25.60 -18.75 26.79
N ALA A 391 25.63 -18.75 25.46
CA ALA A 391 26.81 -18.36 24.68
C ALA A 391 26.52 -17.12 23.86
N ILE A 392 27.45 -16.21 23.74
CA ILE A 392 27.47 -15.14 22.74
C ILE A 392 28.25 -15.68 21.55
N ASP A 393 27.63 -15.66 20.38
CA ASP A 393 28.15 -16.21 19.14
C ASP A 393 28.64 -15.10 18.18
N ASP A 394 29.53 -15.43 17.24
CA ASP A 394 30.15 -14.53 16.25
C ASP A 394 30.75 -13.26 16.85
N PHE A 395 31.29 -13.31 18.08
CA PHE A 395 31.81 -12.12 18.76
C PHE A 395 33.02 -11.56 18.02
N GLY A 396 32.95 -10.26 17.66
CA GLY A 396 34.07 -9.50 17.10
C GLY A 396 34.01 -9.18 15.61
N VAL A 397 32.96 -9.53 14.86
CA VAL A 397 32.86 -9.30 13.40
C VAL A 397 32.20 -7.98 13.05
N GLU A 398 31.10 -7.62 13.68
CA GLU A 398 30.37 -6.38 13.40
C GLU A 398 30.23 -5.59 14.70
N TYR A 399 30.92 -4.41 14.84
CA TYR A 399 30.79 -3.50 15.98
C TYR A 399 30.75 -4.21 17.34
N SER A 400 31.76 -5.03 17.61
CA SER A 400 31.92 -5.74 18.87
C SER A 400 31.68 -4.81 20.03
N ASN A 401 30.49 -4.86 20.57
CA ASN A 401 30.14 -4.00 21.67
C ASN A 401 30.58 -4.66 22.95
N LEU A 402 31.78 -4.28 23.46
CA LEU A 402 32.24 -4.69 24.78
C LEU A 402 31.16 -4.49 25.86
N ASP A 403 30.22 -3.56 25.60
CA ASP A 403 29.04 -3.33 26.39
C ASP A 403 28.11 -4.57 26.44
N LEU A 404 28.11 -5.40 25.37
CA LEU A 404 27.36 -6.66 25.34
C LEU A 404 27.92 -7.66 26.37
N LEU A 405 29.25 -7.79 26.46
CA LEU A 405 29.87 -8.64 27.45
C LEU A 405 29.53 -8.22 28.87
N ASN A 406 29.35 -6.91 29.12
CA ASN A 406 28.97 -6.41 30.44
C ASN A 406 27.48 -6.58 30.74
N LYS A 407 26.65 -6.51 29.72
CA LYS A 407 25.18 -6.52 29.87
C LYS A 407 24.57 -7.92 29.80
N ILE A 408 25.19 -8.85 29.08
CA ILE A 408 24.71 -10.23 28.94
C ILE A 408 25.47 -11.13 29.90
N ASP A 409 24.75 -11.78 30.80
CA ASP A 409 25.30 -12.82 31.69
C ASP A 409 25.47 -14.13 30.91
N SER A 410 26.52 -14.16 30.05
CA SER A 410 26.88 -15.34 29.27
C SER A 410 27.87 -16.23 30.02
N ASP A 411 27.82 -17.52 29.79
CA ASP A 411 28.76 -18.51 30.30
C ASP A 411 29.89 -18.76 29.32
N ILE A 412 29.64 -18.54 28.02
CA ILE A 412 30.57 -18.82 26.93
C ILE A 412 30.59 -17.61 25.98
N VAL A 413 31.78 -17.33 25.45
CA VAL A 413 32.01 -16.34 24.36
C VAL A 413 32.68 -17.07 23.20
N LYS A 414 32.06 -17.10 22.04
CA LYS A 414 32.63 -17.69 20.84
C LYS A 414 33.20 -16.57 19.96
N LEU A 415 34.49 -16.66 19.70
CA LEU A 415 35.23 -15.72 18.84
C LEU A 415 35.16 -16.21 17.42
N ASP A 416 34.66 -15.33 16.53
CA ASP A 416 34.52 -15.63 15.11
C ASP A 416 35.85 -16.05 14.47
N LYS A 417 35.72 -16.83 13.38
CA LYS A 417 36.85 -17.28 12.52
C LYS A 417 37.82 -16.14 12.15
N TYR A 418 37.31 -14.89 12.01
CA TYR A 418 38.16 -13.74 11.73
C TYR A 418 39.35 -13.63 12.69
N PHE A 419 39.16 -13.89 13.97
CA PHE A 419 40.24 -13.88 14.94
C PHE A 419 41.22 -15.04 14.73
N ALA A 420 40.71 -16.23 14.48
CA ALA A 420 41.52 -17.39 14.18
C ALA A 420 42.40 -17.21 12.94
N ASP A 421 41.85 -16.64 11.87
CA ASP A 421 42.55 -16.40 10.60
C ASP A 421 43.63 -15.31 10.69
N ASN A 422 43.58 -14.45 11.72
CA ASN A 422 44.48 -13.32 11.87
C ASN A 422 45.32 -13.37 13.17
N LEU A 423 45.38 -14.49 13.88
CA LEU A 423 46.11 -14.64 15.13
C LEU A 423 47.60 -14.30 15.01
N ASP A 424 48.24 -14.59 13.89
CA ASP A 424 49.69 -14.39 13.64
C ASP A 424 49.96 -13.23 12.67
N LYS A 425 48.93 -12.59 12.11
CA LYS A 425 49.07 -11.60 11.04
C LYS A 425 48.99 -10.15 11.49
N SER A 426 48.47 -9.90 12.68
CA SER A 426 48.21 -8.55 13.17
C SER A 426 48.41 -8.48 14.68
N ILE A 427 49.38 -7.66 15.12
CA ILE A 427 49.64 -7.36 16.54
C ILE A 427 48.37 -6.74 17.20
N ILE A 428 47.58 -5.97 16.44
CA ILE A 428 46.32 -5.40 16.94
C ILE A 428 45.33 -6.52 17.25
N ASN A 429 45.23 -7.51 16.37
CA ASN A 429 44.34 -8.64 16.54
C ASN A 429 44.74 -9.50 17.74
N GLU A 430 46.04 -9.79 17.89
CA GLU A 430 46.61 -10.47 19.06
C GLU A 430 46.24 -9.75 20.34
N LYS A 431 46.48 -8.44 20.43
CA LYS A 431 46.17 -7.63 21.62
C LYS A 431 44.64 -7.52 21.88
N THR A 432 43.84 -7.54 20.84
CA THR A 432 42.38 -7.57 20.98
C THR A 432 41.92 -8.90 21.60
N VAL A 433 42.47 -10.01 21.13
CA VAL A 433 42.16 -11.35 21.68
C VAL A 433 42.64 -11.47 23.12
N GLU A 434 43.87 -10.99 23.45
CA GLU A 434 44.35 -10.94 24.82
C GLU A 434 43.39 -10.16 25.73
N PHE A 435 42.97 -8.96 25.30
CA PHE A 435 42.06 -8.11 26.05
C PHE A 435 40.68 -8.77 26.27
N ILE A 436 40.09 -9.38 25.24
CA ILE A 436 38.82 -10.12 25.34
C ILE A 436 39.01 -11.29 26.33
N SER A 437 40.15 -12.00 26.23
CA SER A 437 40.45 -13.13 27.10
C SER A 437 40.56 -12.69 28.57
N GLU A 438 41.22 -11.59 28.86
CA GLU A 438 41.30 -11.01 30.22
C GLU A 438 39.92 -10.70 30.80
N ILE A 439 39.04 -10.09 30.03
CA ILE A 439 37.64 -9.82 30.45
C ILE A 439 36.89 -11.13 30.73
N CYS A 440 37.03 -12.12 29.86
CA CYS A 440 36.42 -13.44 30.07
C CYS A 440 36.98 -14.16 31.31
N ILE A 441 38.28 -14.06 31.58
CA ILE A 441 38.92 -14.60 32.80
C ILE A 441 38.31 -13.96 34.04
N ILE A 442 38.23 -12.62 34.07
CA ILE A 442 37.65 -11.87 35.20
C ILE A 442 36.20 -12.26 35.43
N ALA A 443 35.44 -12.43 34.36
CA ALA A 443 34.02 -12.82 34.40
C ALA A 443 33.80 -14.35 34.56
N ASN A 444 34.86 -15.15 34.65
CA ASN A 444 34.86 -16.62 34.75
C ASN A 444 34.14 -17.32 33.60
N ARG A 445 34.24 -16.75 32.37
CA ARG A 445 33.57 -17.26 31.13
C ARG A 445 34.50 -18.18 30.37
N THR A 446 33.92 -19.14 29.67
CA THR A 446 34.63 -19.98 28.68
C THR A 446 34.81 -19.18 27.38
N ILE A 447 35.95 -19.35 26.72
CA ILE A 447 36.22 -18.80 25.39
C ILE A 447 36.28 -19.95 24.39
N VAL A 448 35.64 -19.81 23.27
CA VAL A 448 35.70 -20.75 22.14
C VAL A 448 36.23 -20.03 20.92
N PHE A 449 37.38 -20.45 20.38
CA PHE A 449 37.84 -19.98 19.07
C PHE A 449 37.23 -20.81 17.96
N GLU A 450 36.58 -20.14 17.04
CA GLU A 450 35.96 -20.78 15.90
C GLU A 450 36.84 -20.78 14.65
N GLY A 451 36.53 -21.67 13.71
CA GLY A 451 37.20 -21.73 12.42
C GLY A 451 38.65 -22.15 12.45
N ILE A 452 39.11 -22.86 13.50
CA ILE A 452 40.46 -23.42 13.56
C ILE A 452 40.64 -24.54 12.56
N GLU A 453 41.52 -24.35 11.57
CA GLU A 453 41.77 -25.28 10.46
C GLU A 453 43.19 -25.80 10.43
N GLU A 454 44.19 -25.06 10.99
CA GLU A 454 45.59 -25.34 10.87
C GLU A 454 46.24 -25.60 12.24
N GLN A 455 47.29 -26.43 12.25
CA GLN A 455 48.04 -26.79 13.46
C GLN A 455 48.62 -25.56 14.17
N TYR A 456 49.20 -24.59 13.45
CA TYR A 456 49.79 -23.39 14.06
C TYR A 456 48.76 -22.57 14.85
N GLN A 457 47.48 -22.53 14.38
CA GLN A 457 46.39 -21.85 15.11
C GLN A 457 46.15 -22.54 16.47
N VAL A 458 46.13 -23.89 16.47
CA VAL A 458 46.00 -24.69 17.70
C VAL A 458 47.13 -24.38 18.65
N ASP A 459 48.38 -24.32 18.18
CA ASP A 459 49.57 -24.08 18.97
C ASP A 459 49.54 -22.68 19.63
N ILE A 460 49.10 -21.65 18.89
CA ILE A 460 48.90 -20.31 19.40
C ILE A 460 47.82 -20.31 20.49
N VAL A 461 46.65 -20.87 20.27
CA VAL A 461 45.55 -20.91 21.24
C VAL A 461 45.96 -21.71 22.48
N LYS A 462 46.70 -22.80 22.32
CA LYS A 462 47.20 -23.64 23.39
C LYS A 462 48.18 -22.90 24.32
N ALA A 463 48.91 -21.90 23.81
CA ALA A 463 49.85 -21.09 24.54
C ALA A 463 49.20 -20.06 25.48
N PHE A 464 47.93 -19.75 25.30
CA PHE A 464 47.21 -18.83 26.19
C PHE A 464 47.17 -19.40 27.65
N PRO A 465 47.38 -18.57 28.65
CA PRO A 465 47.51 -19.05 30.04
C PRO A 465 46.17 -19.41 30.71
N TYR A 466 45.05 -19.25 29.98
CA TYR A 466 43.73 -19.51 30.53
C TYR A 466 43.27 -20.96 30.33
N GLU A 467 42.65 -21.55 31.35
CA GLU A 467 42.22 -22.96 31.30
C GLU A 467 40.92 -23.20 30.55
N LYS A 468 40.00 -22.20 30.54
CA LYS A 468 38.71 -22.32 29.91
C LYS A 468 38.73 -21.77 28.48
N ILE A 469 39.79 -22.13 27.69
CA ILE A 469 39.88 -21.84 26.27
C ILE A 469 39.69 -23.15 25.49
N TYR A 470 38.72 -23.12 24.60
CA TYR A 470 38.42 -24.25 23.73
C TYR A 470 38.48 -23.83 22.28
N ILE A 471 38.50 -24.79 21.39
CA ILE A 471 38.57 -24.56 19.95
C ILE A 471 37.53 -25.39 19.20
N GLN A 472 37.02 -24.83 18.13
CA GLN A 472 36.10 -25.44 17.19
C GLN A 472 36.60 -25.18 15.77
N GLY A 473 36.61 -26.19 14.92
CA GLY A 473 37.05 -25.99 13.53
C GLY A 473 37.33 -27.30 12.81
N TYR A 474 37.63 -27.17 11.51
CA TYR A 474 37.89 -28.32 10.65
C TYR A 474 39.20 -29.02 10.93
N PHE A 475 40.05 -28.43 11.75
CA PHE A 475 41.24 -29.10 12.26
C PHE A 475 40.89 -30.41 13.00
N TYR A 476 39.86 -30.36 13.84
CA TYR A 476 39.38 -31.55 14.56
C TYR A 476 38.31 -32.30 13.78
N SER A 477 37.26 -31.64 13.35
CA SER A 477 36.15 -32.26 12.62
C SER A 477 35.31 -31.26 11.87
N LYS A 478 34.82 -31.63 10.70
CA LYS A 478 33.62 -31.03 10.12
C LYS A 478 32.41 -31.47 10.92
N PRO A 479 31.27 -30.73 10.83
CA PRO A 479 30.02 -31.20 11.39
C PRO A 479 29.65 -32.60 10.85
N VAL A 480 29.33 -33.54 11.73
CA VAL A 480 28.94 -34.91 11.38
C VAL A 480 27.61 -35.28 12.03
N ASP A 481 26.90 -36.27 11.46
CA ASP A 481 25.68 -36.79 12.06
C ASP A 481 25.99 -37.61 13.34
N ILE A 482 24.94 -37.88 14.13
CA ILE A 482 25.06 -38.56 15.43
C ILE A 482 25.65 -39.97 15.33
N GLU A 483 25.38 -40.71 14.25
CA GLU A 483 25.90 -42.05 14.02
C GLU A 483 27.40 -42.02 13.74
N THR A 484 27.81 -41.09 12.86
CA THR A 484 29.23 -40.87 12.55
C THR A 484 30.00 -40.36 13.79
N LEU A 485 29.34 -39.56 14.65
CA LEU A 485 29.95 -39.02 15.87
C LEU A 485 30.30 -40.15 16.86
N LYS A 486 29.54 -41.22 16.93
CA LYS A 486 29.75 -42.35 17.84
C LYS A 486 31.12 -43.02 17.67
N ASP A 487 31.55 -43.17 16.43
CA ASP A 487 32.79 -43.86 16.04
C ASP A 487 33.94 -42.88 15.79
N PHE A 488 33.70 -41.59 16.06
CA PHE A 488 34.64 -40.54 15.75
C PHE A 488 35.86 -40.62 16.69
N LYS A 489 37.09 -40.68 16.12
CA LYS A 489 38.33 -40.60 16.81
C LYS A 489 39.08 -39.35 16.35
N PHE A 490 39.54 -38.53 17.26
CA PHE A 490 40.48 -37.48 16.93
C PHE A 490 41.73 -38.07 16.32
N LYS A 491 42.30 -37.42 15.32
CA LYS A 491 43.65 -37.74 14.87
C LYS A 491 44.57 -37.59 16.10
N ASP A 492 45.22 -38.67 16.47
CA ASP A 492 46.26 -38.61 17.47
C ASP A 492 47.29 -37.59 16.99
N SER A 493 47.49 -36.52 17.79
CA SER A 493 48.45 -35.48 17.54
C SER A 493 49.83 -35.95 17.99
#